data_9ad04af09bf70cfbad841e531a63e80d
#
_entry.id   9ad04af09bf70cfbad841e531a63e80d
#
_cell.length_a   1.000
_cell.length_b   1.000
_cell.length_c   1.000
_cell.angle_alpha   90.00
_cell.angle_beta   90.00
_cell.angle_gamma   90.00
#
_symmetry.space_group_name_H-M   'P 1'
#
loop_
_entity.id
_entity.type
_entity.pdbx_description
1 polymer ?
#
loop_
_entity_poly.entity_id
_entity_poly.type
_entity_poly.pdbx_seq_one_letter_code
_entity_poly.pdbx_strand_id
1 'polypeptide(L)'
;MSSIVTLDDVRDFERNFNEGRFFNELYRAFVQARRAKTSTRDEHELELHALENLYQLREDILTRDYEPSRGIAFIVFDPVIREIFAAPFRDRVVHHFLFNMVNDWWDRHIIFDSYSCRVGKGTHFGVKRLARFMNLAAREVGKDKVWVIKLDVQGYFMSMPRVGLYERICWGLDQQFPKKGQLYEICKFLWHKVIFDDPTKDVIRRGKPSDWAKLPRSKSLFCQPEGKGIVIGNLSSQLLSNIYLDALDRFIKFQLGYRYYGRYVDDFFMIVTEDELPQALQDIYAIEEFLRELDLTLHPQKRYIQPVSKGVPCLGARVYPGRIVADRRIVNNFLWAAQRFGHFDVDEGVILSYLGHMKHVNGKRTCQKIFDQVGWDWVY
;
A
#
# COMPACT_ATOMS: atom_id res chain seq x y z
N MET A 1 3.53 -22.86 7.08
CA MET A 1 4.06 -21.56 6.57
C MET A 1 4.04 -21.66 5.06
N SER A 2 3.24 -20.86 4.31
CA SER A 2 3.42 -20.80 2.86
C SER A 2 4.71 -20.05 2.64
N SER A 3 5.71 -20.71 2.09
CA SER A 3 6.96 -20.09 1.67
C SER A 3 6.66 -18.94 0.70
N ILE A 4 7.35 -17.83 0.86
CA ILE A 4 7.37 -16.74 -0.14
C ILE A 4 7.86 -17.37 -1.44
N VAL A 5 7.17 -17.11 -2.56
CA VAL A 5 7.62 -17.53 -3.87
C VAL A 5 8.80 -16.66 -4.26
N THR A 6 9.96 -17.28 -4.47
CA THR A 6 11.19 -16.56 -4.83
C THR A 6 11.31 -16.36 -6.35
N LEU A 7 12.16 -15.43 -6.76
CA LEU A 7 12.46 -15.22 -8.18
C LEU A 7 13.00 -16.49 -8.86
N ASP A 8 13.80 -17.28 -8.12
CA ASP A 8 14.35 -18.53 -8.66
C ASP A 8 13.24 -19.59 -8.85
N ASP A 9 12.26 -19.66 -7.93
CA ASP A 9 11.08 -20.52 -8.09
C ASP A 9 10.28 -20.14 -9.36
N VAL A 10 10.10 -18.84 -9.60
CA VAL A 10 9.36 -18.33 -10.76
C VAL A 10 10.12 -18.63 -12.05
N ARG A 11 11.43 -18.43 -12.11
CA ARG A 11 12.27 -18.75 -13.27
C ARG A 11 12.33 -20.25 -13.55
N ASP A 12 12.33 -21.05 -12.50
CA ASP A 12 12.24 -22.51 -12.65
C ASP A 12 10.85 -22.92 -13.14
N PHE A 13 9.79 -22.27 -12.65
CA PHE A 13 8.43 -22.51 -13.15
C PHE A 13 8.31 -22.16 -14.64
N GLU A 14 8.87 -21.04 -15.09
CA GLU A 14 8.88 -20.69 -16.51
C GLU A 14 9.59 -21.73 -17.37
N ARG A 15 10.77 -22.20 -16.95
CA ARG A 15 11.56 -23.20 -17.68
C ARG A 15 10.88 -24.55 -17.80
N ASN A 16 10.14 -24.94 -16.76
CA ASN A 16 9.52 -26.25 -16.61
C ASN A 16 7.99 -26.11 -16.55
N PHE A 17 7.44 -25.18 -17.35
CA PHE A 17 6.00 -24.95 -17.37
C PHE A 17 5.25 -26.20 -17.82
N ASN A 18 4.23 -26.55 -17.06
CA ASN A 18 3.21 -27.52 -17.43
C ASN A 18 1.91 -27.20 -16.65
N GLU A 19 0.80 -27.72 -17.14
CA GLU A 19 -0.53 -27.43 -16.60
C GLU A 19 -0.71 -27.89 -15.15
N GLY A 20 -0.11 -29.00 -14.75
CA GLY A 20 -0.15 -29.51 -13.37
C GLY A 20 0.57 -28.56 -12.40
N ARG A 21 1.73 -28.04 -12.80
CA ARG A 21 2.47 -27.05 -12.03
C ARG A 21 1.72 -25.72 -11.96
N PHE A 22 1.11 -25.30 -13.06
CA PHE A 22 0.28 -24.09 -13.08
C PHE A 22 -0.91 -24.21 -12.12
N PHE A 23 -1.59 -25.37 -12.13
CA PHE A 23 -2.64 -25.64 -11.16
C PHE A 23 -2.16 -25.55 -9.71
N ASN A 24 -0.98 -26.11 -9.39
CA ASN A 24 -0.40 -26.03 -8.05
C ASN A 24 -0.11 -24.60 -7.61
N GLU A 25 0.33 -23.73 -8.51
CA GLU A 25 0.55 -22.30 -8.18
C GLU A 25 -0.79 -21.55 -8.00
N LEU A 26 -1.83 -21.87 -8.75
CA LEU A 26 -3.19 -21.36 -8.50
C LEU A 26 -3.73 -21.86 -7.16
N TYR A 27 -3.52 -23.14 -6.82
CA TYR A 27 -3.91 -23.67 -5.51
C TYR A 27 -3.15 -22.99 -4.36
N ARG A 28 -1.85 -22.74 -4.51
CA ARG A 28 -1.06 -21.93 -3.55
C ARG A 28 -1.67 -20.53 -3.37
N ALA A 29 -2.00 -19.86 -4.45
CA ALA A 29 -2.65 -18.56 -4.44
C ALA A 29 -4.02 -18.60 -3.75
N PHE A 30 -4.82 -19.63 -3.98
CA PHE A 30 -6.08 -19.87 -3.30
C PHE A 30 -5.88 -19.99 -1.77
N VAL A 31 -4.94 -20.80 -1.32
CA VAL A 31 -4.62 -20.97 0.11
C VAL A 31 -4.18 -19.64 0.74
N GLN A 32 -3.45 -18.81 -0.01
CA GLN A 32 -3.03 -17.48 0.46
C GLN A 32 -4.21 -16.49 0.51
N ALA A 33 -5.08 -16.47 -0.50
CA ALA A 33 -6.26 -15.60 -0.56
C ALA A 33 -7.23 -15.85 0.60
N ARG A 34 -7.28 -17.08 1.10
CA ARG A 34 -8.11 -17.57 2.20
C ARG A 34 -7.63 -17.13 3.60
N ARG A 35 -6.34 -16.82 3.75
CA ARG A 35 -5.74 -16.55 5.07
C ARG A 35 -6.29 -15.29 5.73
N ALA A 36 -6.49 -15.38 7.05
CA ALA A 36 -6.85 -14.26 7.94
C ALA A 36 -8.11 -13.48 7.52
N LYS A 37 -9.09 -14.16 6.92
CA LYS A 37 -10.39 -13.55 6.55
C LYS A 37 -11.53 -14.20 7.30
N THR A 38 -12.54 -13.39 7.64
CA THR A 38 -13.84 -13.89 8.06
C THR A 38 -14.48 -14.49 6.81
N SER A 39 -14.91 -15.75 6.91
CA SER A 39 -15.51 -16.46 5.80
C SER A 39 -16.77 -15.74 5.28
N THR A 40 -16.78 -15.46 3.99
CA THR A 40 -17.93 -14.89 3.30
C THR A 40 -18.69 -16.01 2.57
N ARG A 41 -19.96 -15.75 2.19
CA ARG A 41 -20.75 -16.72 1.44
C ARG A 41 -20.07 -17.15 0.13
N ASP A 42 -19.49 -16.20 -0.60
CA ASP A 42 -18.77 -16.45 -1.85
C ASP A 42 -17.51 -17.33 -1.60
N GLU A 43 -16.84 -17.17 -0.45
CA GLU A 43 -15.72 -18.02 -0.04
C GLU A 43 -16.18 -19.45 0.25
N HIS A 44 -17.28 -19.62 0.97
CA HIS A 44 -17.84 -20.94 1.26
C HIS A 44 -18.29 -21.70 0.00
N GLU A 45 -18.99 -21.03 -0.93
CA GLU A 45 -19.41 -21.63 -2.18
C GLU A 45 -18.23 -22.06 -3.03
N LEU A 46 -17.16 -21.25 -3.09
CA LEU A 46 -15.97 -21.62 -3.83
C LEU A 46 -15.16 -22.71 -3.13
N GLU A 47 -15.17 -22.77 -1.80
CA GLU A 47 -14.51 -23.80 -1.01
C GLU A 47 -15.18 -25.19 -1.14
N LEU A 48 -16.51 -25.24 -1.20
CA LEU A 48 -17.26 -26.49 -1.37
C LEU A 48 -16.88 -27.21 -2.68
N HIS A 49 -16.57 -26.46 -3.74
CA HIS A 49 -16.15 -26.96 -5.05
C HIS A 49 -14.77 -26.45 -5.46
N ALA A 50 -13.84 -26.32 -4.48
CA ALA A 50 -12.56 -25.62 -4.68
C ALA A 50 -11.75 -26.18 -5.85
N LEU A 51 -11.66 -27.51 -5.98
CA LEU A 51 -10.88 -28.12 -7.06
C LEU A 51 -11.53 -27.87 -8.41
N GLU A 52 -12.84 -28.04 -8.54
CA GLU A 52 -13.58 -27.82 -9.79
C GLU A 52 -13.46 -26.35 -10.22
N ASN A 53 -13.66 -25.41 -9.29
CA ASN A 53 -13.54 -23.98 -9.54
C ASN A 53 -12.10 -23.58 -9.94
N LEU A 54 -11.08 -24.19 -9.34
CA LEU A 54 -9.69 -23.93 -9.70
C LEU A 54 -9.32 -24.56 -11.05
N TYR A 55 -9.86 -25.73 -11.38
CA TYR A 55 -9.72 -26.31 -12.73
C TYR A 55 -10.36 -25.41 -13.77
N GLN A 56 -11.58 -24.94 -13.55
CA GLN A 56 -12.23 -24.02 -14.48
C GLN A 56 -11.43 -22.71 -14.63
N LEU A 57 -10.97 -22.12 -13.52
CA LEU A 57 -10.13 -20.92 -13.54
C LEU A 57 -8.84 -21.16 -14.35
N ARG A 58 -8.21 -22.33 -14.18
CA ARG A 58 -7.03 -22.72 -14.95
C ARG A 58 -7.33 -22.74 -16.46
N GLU A 59 -8.43 -23.41 -16.86
CA GLU A 59 -8.84 -23.48 -18.27
C GLU A 59 -9.12 -22.08 -18.82
N ASP A 60 -9.92 -21.27 -18.13
CA ASP A 60 -10.23 -19.90 -18.54
C ASP A 60 -8.96 -19.06 -18.77
N ILE A 61 -7.92 -19.27 -17.97
CA ILE A 61 -6.64 -18.57 -18.13
C ILE A 61 -5.85 -19.12 -19.32
N LEU A 62 -5.78 -20.44 -19.48
CA LEU A 62 -5.02 -21.07 -20.56
C LEU A 62 -5.62 -20.79 -21.94
N THR A 63 -6.95 -20.78 -22.05
CA THR A 63 -7.68 -20.45 -23.29
C THR A 63 -7.79 -18.94 -23.55
N ARG A 64 -7.37 -18.09 -22.60
CA ARG A 64 -7.48 -16.62 -22.65
C ARG A 64 -8.92 -16.10 -22.50
N ASP A 65 -9.82 -16.91 -21.96
CA ASP A 65 -11.24 -16.58 -21.72
C ASP A 65 -11.48 -15.96 -20.34
N TYR A 66 -10.43 -15.87 -19.50
CA TYR A 66 -10.55 -15.24 -18.19
C TYR A 66 -10.96 -13.77 -18.31
N GLU A 67 -12.07 -13.44 -17.64
CA GLU A 67 -12.53 -12.07 -17.40
C GLU A 67 -12.74 -11.87 -15.88
N PRO A 68 -12.41 -10.67 -15.33
CA PRO A 68 -12.73 -10.33 -13.96
C PRO A 68 -14.23 -10.40 -13.69
N SER A 69 -14.62 -10.94 -12.55
CA SER A 69 -16.00 -11.13 -12.17
C SER A 69 -16.58 -9.89 -11.48
N ARG A 70 -17.90 -9.79 -11.43
CA ARG A 70 -18.61 -8.71 -10.77
C ARG A 70 -18.27 -8.60 -9.28
N GLY A 71 -17.65 -7.50 -8.88
CA GLY A 71 -17.24 -7.23 -7.51
C GLY A 71 -18.27 -6.46 -6.68
N ILE A 72 -17.85 -6.07 -5.47
CA ILE A 72 -18.65 -5.28 -4.54
C ILE A 72 -17.90 -3.98 -4.26
N ALA A 73 -18.60 -2.82 -4.32
CA ALA A 73 -18.08 -1.54 -3.90
C ALA A 73 -18.81 -1.03 -2.65
N PHE A 74 -18.07 -0.45 -1.70
CA PHE A 74 -18.62 0.13 -0.48
C PHE A 74 -17.74 1.26 0.06
N ILE A 75 -18.32 2.09 0.95
CA ILE A 75 -17.63 3.21 1.57
C ILE A 75 -17.12 2.82 2.95
N VAL A 76 -15.87 3.13 3.23
CA VAL A 76 -15.25 3.08 4.56
C VAL A 76 -14.99 4.51 5.04
N PHE A 77 -15.33 4.80 6.30
CA PHE A 77 -15.26 6.15 6.87
C PHE A 77 -14.00 6.39 7.70
N ASP A 78 -13.46 5.35 8.31
CA ASP A 78 -12.33 5.47 9.24
C ASP A 78 -11.05 4.87 8.65
N PRO A 79 -9.89 5.51 8.81
CA PRO A 79 -9.61 6.83 9.39
C PRO A 79 -9.92 8.01 8.44
N VAL A 80 -10.19 7.73 7.18
CA VAL A 80 -10.52 8.71 6.12
C VAL A 80 -11.51 8.04 5.18
N ILE A 81 -12.51 8.79 4.73
CA ILE A 81 -13.51 8.29 3.79
C ILE A 81 -12.84 7.80 2.49
N ARG A 82 -13.14 6.55 2.13
CA ARG A 82 -12.62 5.87 0.94
C ARG A 82 -13.66 4.98 0.31
N GLU A 83 -13.60 4.88 -1.00
CA GLU A 83 -14.30 3.89 -1.81
C GLU A 83 -13.42 2.64 -1.90
N ILE A 84 -13.98 1.50 -1.55
CA ILE A 84 -13.30 0.20 -1.58
C ILE A 84 -14.01 -0.70 -2.58
N PHE A 85 -13.22 -1.35 -3.44
CA PHE A 85 -13.69 -2.39 -4.34
C PHE A 85 -13.16 -3.74 -3.87
N ALA A 86 -14.06 -4.64 -3.53
CA ALA A 86 -13.73 -6.00 -3.15
C ALA A 86 -13.96 -6.94 -4.33
N ALA A 87 -12.90 -7.47 -4.89
CA ALA A 87 -12.97 -8.50 -5.91
C ALA A 87 -13.60 -9.79 -5.33
N PRO A 88 -14.38 -10.54 -6.13
CA PRO A 88 -14.82 -11.89 -5.76
C PRO A 88 -13.65 -12.81 -5.46
N PHE A 89 -13.92 -13.90 -4.74
CA PHE A 89 -12.84 -14.76 -4.26
C PHE A 89 -12.05 -15.41 -5.39
N ARG A 90 -12.70 -15.79 -6.51
CA ARG A 90 -12.07 -16.28 -7.74
C ARG A 90 -10.99 -15.31 -8.26
N ASP A 91 -11.31 -14.04 -8.33
CA ASP A 91 -10.38 -13.02 -8.83
C ASP A 91 -9.29 -12.68 -7.81
N ARG A 92 -9.58 -12.81 -6.50
CA ARG A 92 -8.53 -12.70 -5.47
C ARG A 92 -7.46 -13.79 -5.63
N VAL A 93 -7.82 -14.99 -6.08
CA VAL A 93 -6.84 -16.04 -6.43
C VAL A 93 -5.92 -15.55 -7.53
N VAL A 94 -6.46 -14.92 -8.59
CA VAL A 94 -5.66 -14.33 -9.67
C VAL A 94 -4.75 -13.21 -9.16
N HIS A 95 -5.26 -12.31 -8.30
CA HIS A 95 -4.43 -11.27 -7.68
C HIS A 95 -3.27 -11.85 -6.85
N HIS A 96 -3.50 -12.92 -6.10
CA HIS A 96 -2.45 -13.60 -5.34
C HIS A 96 -1.46 -14.33 -6.26
N PHE A 97 -1.94 -14.99 -7.32
CA PHE A 97 -1.08 -15.61 -8.32
C PHE A 97 -0.16 -14.58 -8.98
N LEU A 98 -0.70 -13.48 -9.50
CA LEU A 98 0.08 -12.40 -10.10
C LEU A 98 1.09 -11.79 -9.12
N PHE A 99 0.67 -11.55 -7.89
CA PHE A 99 1.56 -11.07 -6.83
C PHE A 99 2.73 -12.04 -6.62
N ASN A 100 2.48 -13.34 -6.50
CA ASN A 100 3.50 -14.35 -6.30
C ASN A 100 4.52 -14.38 -7.46
N MET A 101 4.05 -14.18 -8.70
CA MET A 101 4.93 -14.25 -9.87
C MET A 101 5.90 -13.08 -10.00
N VAL A 102 5.58 -11.91 -9.44
CA VAL A 102 6.41 -10.71 -9.69
C VAL A 102 6.95 -10.03 -8.43
N ASN A 103 6.38 -10.32 -7.24
CA ASN A 103 6.69 -9.54 -6.04
C ASN A 103 8.15 -9.63 -5.60
N ASP A 104 8.78 -10.81 -5.64
CA ASP A 104 10.18 -10.97 -5.18
C ASP A 104 11.15 -10.19 -6.09
N TRP A 105 10.90 -10.18 -7.39
CA TRP A 105 11.70 -9.40 -8.32
C TRP A 105 11.54 -7.90 -8.07
N TRP A 106 10.28 -7.42 -7.97
CA TRP A 106 10.02 -6.01 -7.69
C TRP A 106 10.50 -5.57 -6.32
N ASP A 107 10.38 -6.41 -5.29
CA ASP A 107 10.88 -6.08 -3.94
C ASP A 107 12.39 -5.86 -3.91
N ARG A 108 13.15 -6.58 -4.73
CA ARG A 108 14.60 -6.36 -4.92
C ARG A 108 14.90 -5.13 -5.77
N HIS A 109 14.00 -4.77 -6.68
CA HIS A 109 14.19 -3.64 -7.60
C HIS A 109 13.83 -2.29 -6.97
N ILE A 110 12.70 -2.22 -6.27
CA ILE A 110 12.22 -1.02 -5.57
C ILE A 110 13.22 -0.61 -4.48
N ILE A 111 13.46 0.70 -4.34
CA ILE A 111 14.41 1.21 -3.36
C ILE A 111 14.12 0.68 -1.94
N PHE A 112 15.19 0.58 -1.12
CA PHE A 112 15.05 0.07 0.25
C PHE A 112 14.07 0.90 1.08
N ASP A 113 14.04 2.21 0.91
CA ASP A 113 13.26 3.16 1.71
C ASP A 113 11.86 3.47 1.14
N SER A 114 11.27 2.54 0.38
CA SER A 114 9.83 2.43 0.13
C SER A 114 9.24 1.41 1.11
N TYR A 115 8.24 1.81 1.92
CA TYR A 115 7.87 1.05 3.13
C TYR A 115 6.51 0.37 3.07
N SER A 116 5.59 0.84 2.23
CA SER A 116 4.22 0.35 2.17
C SER A 116 4.12 -1.04 1.55
N CYS A 117 3.29 -1.90 2.13
CA CYS A 117 2.90 -3.20 1.55
C CYS A 117 4.09 -4.10 1.15
N ARG A 118 5.18 -4.06 1.91
CA ARG A 118 6.37 -4.89 1.72
C ARG A 118 6.65 -5.72 2.97
N VAL A 119 7.08 -6.96 2.78
CA VAL A 119 7.40 -7.89 3.89
C VAL A 119 8.52 -7.32 4.76
N GLY A 120 8.33 -7.35 6.08
CA GLY A 120 9.30 -6.80 7.04
C GLY A 120 9.37 -5.28 7.12
N LYS A 121 8.51 -4.56 6.36
CA LYS A 121 8.39 -3.10 6.38
C LYS A 121 6.99 -2.67 6.87
N GLY A 122 6.53 -1.51 6.52
CA GLY A 122 5.24 -0.97 6.93
C GLY A 122 5.37 0.27 7.80
N THR A 123 4.29 0.65 8.46
CA THR A 123 4.14 1.91 9.21
C THR A 123 5.27 2.13 10.24
N HIS A 124 5.47 1.16 11.13
CA HIS A 124 6.47 1.31 12.20
C HIS A 124 7.90 1.30 11.69
N PHE A 125 8.15 0.54 10.61
CA PHE A 125 9.46 0.56 9.96
C PHE A 125 9.74 1.95 9.36
N GLY A 126 8.79 2.54 8.62
CA GLY A 126 8.91 3.89 8.05
C GLY A 126 9.17 4.96 9.11
N VAL A 127 8.42 4.92 10.23
CA VAL A 127 8.62 5.83 11.38
C VAL A 127 10.03 5.71 11.95
N LYS A 128 10.54 4.48 12.16
CA LYS A 128 11.90 4.23 12.65
C LYS A 128 12.97 4.69 11.65
N ARG A 129 12.72 4.53 10.35
CA ARG A 129 13.65 5.00 9.30
C ARG A 129 13.71 6.53 9.29
N LEU A 130 12.57 7.23 9.35
CA LEU A 130 12.53 8.68 9.46
C LEU A 130 13.33 9.15 10.70
N ALA A 131 13.08 8.55 11.88
CA ALA A 131 13.81 8.87 13.10
C ALA A 131 15.32 8.67 12.95
N ARG A 132 15.74 7.57 12.30
CA ARG A 132 17.15 7.30 12.02
C ARG A 132 17.77 8.37 11.13
N PHE A 133 17.10 8.78 10.05
CA PHE A 133 17.59 9.81 9.15
C PHE A 133 17.72 11.16 9.85
N MET A 134 16.71 11.57 10.62
CA MET A 134 16.76 12.78 11.41
C MET A 134 17.93 12.78 12.42
N ASN A 135 18.17 11.64 13.09
CA ASN A 135 19.27 11.50 14.06
C ASN A 135 20.62 11.54 13.38
N LEU A 136 20.78 10.94 12.20
CA LEU A 136 22.04 10.96 11.45
C LEU A 136 22.36 12.39 11.00
N ALA A 137 21.42 13.07 10.35
CA ALA A 137 21.59 14.46 9.93
C ALA A 137 21.85 15.39 11.14
N ALA A 138 21.11 15.20 12.25
CA ALA A 138 21.31 16.00 13.47
C ALA A 138 22.68 15.81 14.14
N ARG A 139 23.33 14.67 13.96
CA ARG A 139 24.71 14.44 14.43
C ARG A 139 25.74 15.16 13.57
N GLU A 140 25.45 15.34 12.28
CA GLU A 140 26.36 16.01 11.33
C GLU A 140 26.36 17.54 11.54
N VAL A 141 25.18 18.15 11.68
CA VAL A 141 25.05 19.64 11.68
C VAL A 141 24.32 20.23 12.88
N GLY A 142 23.88 19.41 13.82
CA GLY A 142 23.03 19.83 14.94
C GLY A 142 21.53 19.78 14.60
N LYS A 143 20.71 19.42 15.58
CA LYS A 143 19.25 19.18 15.41
C LYS A 143 18.45 20.40 14.89
N ASP A 144 18.91 21.61 15.18
CA ASP A 144 18.22 22.84 14.84
C ASP A 144 18.50 23.28 13.39
N LYS A 145 19.53 22.71 12.76
CA LYS A 145 19.93 22.92 11.36
C LYS A 145 19.46 21.82 10.42
N VAL A 146 18.58 20.93 10.87
CA VAL A 146 18.02 19.86 10.05
C VAL A 146 16.56 20.15 9.75
N TRP A 147 16.18 19.99 8.49
CA TRP A 147 14.83 20.24 7.99
C TRP A 147 14.22 18.96 7.41
N VAL A 148 12.90 18.88 7.45
CA VAL A 148 12.12 17.89 6.73
C VAL A 148 11.28 18.57 5.66
N ILE A 149 11.27 17.97 4.50
CA ILE A 149 10.33 18.27 3.40
C ILE A 149 9.48 17.03 3.21
N LYS A 150 8.16 17.13 3.47
CA LYS A 150 7.20 16.06 3.18
C LYS A 150 6.26 16.52 2.08
N LEU A 151 6.04 15.64 1.13
CA LEU A 151 5.22 15.88 -0.06
C LEU A 151 4.28 14.69 -0.28
N ASP A 152 3.18 14.91 -0.98
CA ASP A 152 2.10 13.93 -1.19
C ASP A 152 1.64 13.99 -2.65
N VAL A 153 1.39 12.86 -3.28
CA VAL A 153 0.83 12.81 -4.64
C VAL A 153 -0.68 12.96 -4.57
N GLN A 154 -1.23 13.91 -5.31
CA GLN A 154 -2.66 14.22 -5.29
C GLN A 154 -3.50 13.08 -5.86
N GLY A 155 -4.43 12.54 -5.04
CA GLY A 155 -5.39 11.55 -5.49
C GLY A 155 -4.76 10.30 -6.11
N TYR A 156 -3.60 9.88 -5.64
CA TYR A 156 -2.69 8.94 -6.29
C TYR A 156 -3.39 7.72 -6.93
N PHE A 157 -4.18 6.94 -6.15
CA PHE A 157 -4.88 5.77 -6.68
C PHE A 157 -5.90 6.11 -7.77
N MET A 158 -6.52 7.28 -7.68
CA MET A 158 -7.56 7.74 -8.61
C MET A 158 -6.97 8.39 -9.87
N SER A 159 -5.75 8.92 -9.81
CA SER A 159 -5.09 9.58 -10.95
C SER A 159 -4.13 8.67 -11.73
N MET A 160 -3.84 7.47 -11.23
CA MET A 160 -2.85 6.57 -11.83
C MET A 160 -3.23 6.18 -13.26
N PRO A 161 -2.39 6.46 -14.28
CA PRO A 161 -2.68 6.12 -15.67
C PRO A 161 -2.50 4.62 -15.91
N ARG A 162 -3.55 3.93 -16.38
CA ARG A 162 -3.56 2.47 -16.56
C ARG A 162 -2.57 2.02 -17.63
N VAL A 163 -2.41 2.80 -18.71
CA VAL A 163 -1.47 2.50 -19.79
C VAL A 163 -0.04 2.52 -19.27
N GLY A 164 0.39 3.62 -18.66
CA GLY A 164 1.75 3.75 -18.10
C GLY A 164 2.04 2.71 -17.01
N LEU A 165 1.02 2.35 -16.22
CA LEU A 165 1.13 1.28 -15.22
C LEU A 165 1.37 -0.08 -15.88
N TYR A 166 0.63 -0.40 -16.95
CA TYR A 166 0.79 -1.65 -17.68
C TYR A 166 2.14 -1.72 -18.39
N GLU A 167 2.59 -0.64 -19.00
CA GLU A 167 3.93 -0.53 -19.59
C GLU A 167 5.02 -0.81 -18.56
N ARG A 168 4.87 -0.28 -17.35
CA ARG A 168 5.81 -0.51 -16.26
C ARG A 168 5.84 -1.97 -15.82
N ILE A 169 4.68 -2.63 -15.74
CA ILE A 169 4.58 -4.07 -15.47
C ILE A 169 5.24 -4.88 -16.60
N CYS A 170 4.94 -4.58 -17.86
CA CYS A 170 5.54 -5.27 -19.00
C CYS A 170 7.06 -5.14 -19.00
N TRP A 171 7.58 -3.95 -18.73
CA TRP A 171 9.02 -3.75 -18.57
C TRP A 171 9.61 -4.65 -17.47
N GLY A 172 8.96 -4.76 -16.32
CA GLY A 172 9.41 -5.65 -15.24
C GLY A 172 9.37 -7.13 -15.62
N LEU A 173 8.31 -7.56 -16.32
CA LEU A 173 8.21 -8.92 -16.84
C LEU A 173 9.32 -9.22 -17.85
N ASP A 174 9.62 -8.29 -18.76
CA ASP A 174 10.71 -8.43 -19.74
C ASP A 174 12.08 -8.63 -19.07
N GLN A 175 12.34 -7.93 -17.96
CA GLN A 175 13.57 -8.09 -17.18
C GLN A 175 13.60 -9.41 -16.39
N GLN A 176 12.44 -9.85 -15.91
CA GLN A 176 12.32 -11.07 -15.11
C GLN A 176 12.38 -12.34 -15.95
N PHE A 177 11.78 -12.33 -17.15
CA PHE A 177 11.60 -13.47 -18.05
C PHE A 177 12.38 -13.31 -19.36
N PRO A 178 13.69 -13.56 -19.41
CA PRO A 178 14.49 -13.34 -20.61
C PRO A 178 14.04 -14.17 -21.83
N LYS A 179 13.41 -15.32 -21.59
CA LYS A 179 13.00 -16.25 -22.66
C LYS A 179 11.53 -16.11 -23.07
N LYS A 180 10.74 -15.30 -22.39
CA LYS A 180 9.33 -15.02 -22.71
C LYS A 180 8.51 -16.28 -23.08
N GLY A 181 8.48 -17.27 -22.19
CA GLY A 181 7.74 -18.51 -22.39
C GLY A 181 6.25 -18.38 -22.01
N GLN A 182 5.60 -19.50 -21.76
CA GLN A 182 4.16 -19.57 -21.53
C GLN A 182 3.73 -18.83 -20.24
N LEU A 183 4.51 -18.91 -19.16
CA LEU A 183 4.21 -18.21 -17.91
C LEU A 183 4.27 -16.69 -18.11
N TYR A 184 5.27 -16.19 -18.85
CA TYR A 184 5.36 -14.77 -19.21
C TYR A 184 4.08 -14.30 -19.93
N GLU A 185 3.62 -15.05 -20.94
CA GLU A 185 2.41 -14.71 -21.71
C GLU A 185 1.14 -14.76 -20.82
N ILE A 186 1.05 -15.71 -19.88
CA ILE A 186 -0.03 -15.78 -18.91
C ILE A 186 0.01 -14.55 -18.00
N CYS A 187 1.16 -14.23 -17.43
CA CYS A 187 1.29 -13.05 -16.54
C CYS A 187 0.93 -11.75 -17.28
N LYS A 188 1.41 -11.58 -18.51
CA LYS A 188 1.12 -10.40 -19.32
C LYS A 188 -0.38 -10.27 -19.63
N PHE A 189 -1.04 -11.37 -20.00
CA PHE A 189 -2.48 -11.42 -20.23
C PHE A 189 -3.27 -11.08 -18.97
N LEU A 190 -2.97 -11.71 -17.83
CA LEU A 190 -3.67 -11.47 -16.59
C LEU A 190 -3.46 -10.06 -16.04
N TRP A 191 -2.24 -9.51 -16.15
CA TRP A 191 -1.99 -8.11 -15.78
C TRP A 191 -2.78 -7.13 -16.66
N HIS A 192 -2.92 -7.42 -17.95
CA HIS A 192 -3.77 -6.64 -18.83
C HIS A 192 -5.22 -6.66 -18.33
N LYS A 193 -5.78 -7.85 -18.07
CA LYS A 193 -7.16 -7.99 -17.58
C LYS A 193 -7.37 -7.25 -16.25
N VAL A 194 -6.45 -7.37 -15.29
CA VAL A 194 -6.55 -6.73 -13.97
C VAL A 194 -6.40 -5.21 -14.01
N ILE A 195 -5.50 -4.68 -14.88
CA ILE A 195 -5.23 -3.23 -14.94
C ILE A 195 -6.29 -2.49 -15.74
N PHE A 196 -6.78 -3.09 -16.84
CA PHE A 196 -7.77 -2.45 -17.70
C PHE A 196 -9.21 -2.79 -17.36
N ASP A 197 -9.43 -3.69 -16.39
CA ASP A 197 -10.77 -3.88 -15.84
C ASP A 197 -11.34 -2.56 -15.31
N ASP A 198 -12.60 -2.30 -15.68
CA ASP A 198 -13.34 -1.15 -15.18
C ASP A 198 -14.53 -1.60 -14.33
N PRO A 199 -14.31 -1.85 -13.04
CA PRO A 199 -15.37 -2.34 -12.17
C PRO A 199 -16.48 -1.32 -11.94
N THR A 200 -16.34 -0.08 -12.39
CA THR A 200 -17.42 0.91 -12.28
C THR A 200 -18.59 0.62 -13.20
N LYS A 201 -18.36 -0.15 -14.29
CA LYS A 201 -19.37 -0.53 -15.28
C LYS A 201 -20.33 -1.60 -14.76
N ASP A 202 -19.81 -2.55 -13.98
CA ASP A 202 -20.60 -3.64 -13.40
C ASP A 202 -20.12 -4.00 -11.99
N VAL A 203 -20.71 -3.37 -10.97
CA VAL A 203 -20.39 -3.62 -9.56
C VAL A 203 -21.63 -3.57 -8.68
N ILE A 204 -21.66 -4.38 -7.62
CA ILE A 204 -22.70 -4.31 -6.59
C ILE A 204 -22.32 -3.22 -5.58
N ARG A 205 -23.02 -2.10 -5.59
CA ARG A 205 -22.82 -1.05 -4.57
C ARG A 205 -23.53 -1.44 -3.28
N ARG A 206 -22.78 -1.52 -2.17
CA ARG A 206 -23.31 -1.73 -0.82
C ARG A 206 -23.31 -0.43 -0.02
N GLY A 207 -24.18 -0.33 0.99
CA GLY A 207 -24.35 0.83 1.86
C GLY A 207 -25.48 1.75 1.41
N LYS A 208 -25.69 2.83 2.17
CA LYS A 208 -26.78 3.78 1.92
C LYS A 208 -26.35 4.80 0.85
N PRO A 209 -27.27 5.29 -0.01
CA PRO A 209 -26.96 6.38 -0.94
C PRO A 209 -26.36 7.62 -0.28
N SER A 210 -26.79 7.93 0.96
CA SER A 210 -26.25 9.02 1.77
C SER A 210 -24.77 8.86 2.12
N ASP A 211 -24.26 7.63 2.18
CA ASP A 211 -22.83 7.37 2.48
C ASP A 211 -21.97 7.63 1.25
N TRP A 212 -22.46 7.24 0.08
CA TRP A 212 -21.83 7.54 -1.21
C TRP A 212 -21.79 9.05 -1.50
N ALA A 213 -22.82 9.79 -1.11
CA ALA A 213 -22.89 11.25 -1.29
C ALA A 213 -21.83 12.00 -0.45
N LYS A 214 -21.31 11.41 0.62
CA LYS A 214 -20.23 12.00 1.43
C LYS A 214 -18.84 11.87 0.80
N LEU A 215 -18.66 10.97 -0.18
CA LEU A 215 -17.39 10.77 -0.84
C LEU A 215 -17.10 11.91 -1.81
N PRO A 216 -15.97 12.65 -1.69
CA PRO A 216 -15.59 13.65 -2.68
C PRO A 216 -15.39 13.02 -4.07
N ARG A 217 -15.85 13.69 -5.12
CA ARG A 217 -15.73 13.21 -6.51
C ARG A 217 -14.28 12.85 -6.90
N SER A 218 -13.31 13.61 -6.41
CA SER A 218 -11.88 13.34 -6.63
C SER A 218 -11.35 12.05 -5.99
N LYS A 219 -12.14 11.44 -5.09
CA LYS A 219 -11.80 10.18 -4.41
C LYS A 219 -12.64 8.99 -4.87
N SER A 220 -13.52 9.19 -5.85
CA SER A 220 -14.35 8.13 -6.42
C SER A 220 -13.85 7.72 -7.79
N LEU A 221 -13.69 6.42 -8.00
CA LEU A 221 -13.31 5.85 -9.29
C LEU A 221 -14.41 6.08 -10.35
N PHE A 222 -15.68 6.11 -9.93
CA PHE A 222 -16.80 6.43 -10.82
C PHE A 222 -16.76 7.83 -11.44
N CYS A 223 -15.92 8.71 -10.90
CA CYS A 223 -15.78 10.10 -11.35
C CYS A 223 -14.47 10.36 -12.08
N GLN A 224 -13.63 9.33 -12.27
CA GLN A 224 -12.35 9.52 -12.95
C GLN A 224 -12.51 9.43 -14.47
N PRO A 225 -11.63 10.09 -15.25
CA PRO A 225 -11.56 9.92 -16.67
C PRO A 225 -11.27 8.47 -17.06
N GLU A 226 -11.72 8.04 -18.24
CA GLU A 226 -11.39 6.73 -18.79
C GLU A 226 -9.85 6.55 -18.86
N GLY A 227 -9.38 5.34 -18.57
CA GLY A 227 -7.96 5.01 -18.54
C GLY A 227 -7.19 5.48 -17.30
N LYS A 228 -7.86 6.16 -16.35
CA LYS A 228 -7.27 6.57 -15.06
C LYS A 228 -7.89 5.85 -13.87
N GLY A 229 -7.09 5.73 -12.84
CA GLY A 229 -7.47 5.16 -11.56
C GLY A 229 -7.42 3.65 -11.48
N ILE A 230 -7.00 3.18 -10.32
CA ILE A 230 -7.03 1.77 -9.93
C ILE A 230 -7.83 1.60 -8.65
N VAL A 231 -8.42 0.43 -8.49
CA VAL A 231 -9.25 0.11 -7.32
C VAL A 231 -8.44 0.11 -6.02
N ILE A 232 -9.05 0.54 -4.93
CA ILE A 232 -8.52 0.35 -3.58
C ILE A 232 -9.22 -0.88 -2.97
N GLY A 233 -8.44 -1.84 -2.47
CA GLY A 233 -8.95 -3.06 -1.82
C GLY A 233 -8.29 -4.35 -2.29
N ASN A 234 -7.70 -4.39 -3.49
CA ASN A 234 -7.06 -5.57 -4.03
C ASN A 234 -5.55 -5.62 -3.72
N LEU A 235 -5.00 -6.83 -3.57
CA LEU A 235 -3.58 -7.05 -3.32
C LEU A 235 -2.70 -6.51 -4.46
N SER A 236 -3.13 -6.72 -5.71
CA SER A 236 -2.43 -6.21 -6.89
C SER A 236 -2.28 -4.68 -6.87
N SER A 237 -3.32 -3.95 -6.46
CA SER A 237 -3.27 -2.49 -6.41
C SER A 237 -2.22 -1.96 -5.44
N GLN A 238 -1.97 -2.67 -4.34
CA GLN A 238 -0.92 -2.33 -3.37
C GLN A 238 0.48 -2.48 -3.99
N LEU A 239 0.71 -3.56 -4.74
CA LEU A 239 1.96 -3.80 -5.44
C LEU A 239 2.15 -2.78 -6.56
N LEU A 240 1.12 -2.59 -7.39
CA LEU A 240 1.12 -1.64 -8.51
C LEU A 240 1.44 -0.22 -8.08
N SER A 241 0.92 0.20 -6.91
CA SER A 241 1.23 1.52 -6.36
C SER A 241 2.72 1.73 -6.04
N ASN A 242 3.40 0.69 -5.58
CA ASN A 242 4.84 0.78 -5.34
C ASN A 242 5.65 0.75 -6.65
N ILE A 243 5.23 -0.08 -7.60
CA ILE A 243 5.88 -0.24 -8.91
C ILE A 243 5.84 1.08 -9.70
N TYR A 244 4.71 1.77 -9.70
CA TYR A 244 4.55 2.98 -10.48
C TYR A 244 5.42 4.13 -9.98
N LEU A 245 5.48 4.34 -8.65
CA LEU A 245 6.32 5.39 -8.05
C LEU A 245 7.80 5.00 -7.83
N ASP A 246 8.23 3.79 -8.19
CA ASP A 246 9.66 3.45 -8.17
C ASP A 246 10.49 4.39 -9.06
N ALA A 247 9.93 4.85 -10.19
CA ALA A 247 10.58 5.83 -11.06
C ALA A 247 10.85 7.15 -10.31
N LEU A 248 9.85 7.67 -9.57
CA LEU A 248 10.00 8.86 -8.74
C LEU A 248 11.02 8.64 -7.62
N ASP A 249 10.97 7.48 -6.95
CA ASP A 249 11.93 7.15 -5.89
C ASP A 249 13.38 7.20 -6.41
N ARG A 250 13.61 6.66 -7.61
CA ARG A 250 14.92 6.65 -8.26
C ARG A 250 15.36 8.03 -8.70
N PHE A 251 14.44 8.84 -9.24
CA PHE A 251 14.70 10.21 -9.59
C PHE A 251 15.17 11.02 -8.38
N ILE A 252 14.41 10.99 -7.28
CA ILE A 252 14.73 11.78 -6.08
C ILE A 252 16.02 11.27 -5.42
N LYS A 253 16.18 9.94 -5.31
CA LYS A 253 17.30 9.37 -4.57
C LYS A 253 18.62 9.39 -5.34
N PHE A 254 18.61 9.16 -6.64
CA PHE A 254 19.82 8.95 -7.43
C PHE A 254 20.12 10.08 -8.42
N GLN A 255 19.10 10.75 -8.98
CA GLN A 255 19.35 11.87 -9.89
C GLN A 255 19.46 13.19 -9.12
N LEU A 256 18.51 13.46 -8.19
CA LEU A 256 18.62 14.64 -7.31
C LEU A 256 19.57 14.42 -6.13
N GLY A 257 19.94 13.17 -5.81
CA GLY A 257 20.98 12.84 -4.83
C GLY A 257 20.56 12.84 -3.36
N TYR A 258 19.24 12.85 -3.05
CA TYR A 258 18.79 12.89 -1.66
C TYR A 258 19.08 11.60 -0.89
N ARG A 259 20.10 11.65 -0.03
CA ARG A 259 20.57 10.53 0.81
C ARG A 259 19.47 10.06 1.77
N TYR A 260 18.78 10.98 2.42
CA TYR A 260 17.76 10.74 3.43
C TYR A 260 16.36 10.92 2.87
N TYR A 261 15.97 10.02 1.98
CA TYR A 261 14.68 9.96 1.31
C TYR A 261 13.91 8.71 1.73
N GLY A 262 12.59 8.80 1.86
CA GLY A 262 11.72 7.64 2.10
C GLY A 262 10.27 7.90 1.70
N ARG A 263 9.54 6.83 1.35
CA ARG A 263 8.15 6.89 0.87
C ARG A 263 7.25 5.84 1.53
N TYR A 264 6.02 6.26 1.81
CA TYR A 264 4.93 5.38 2.23
C TYR A 264 3.71 5.64 1.34
N VAL A 265 3.46 4.77 0.34
CA VAL A 265 2.47 4.94 -0.72
C VAL A 265 2.73 6.21 -1.51
N ASP A 266 1.90 7.24 -1.31
CA ASP A 266 1.90 8.57 -1.94
C ASP A 266 2.58 9.66 -1.09
N ASP A 267 2.80 9.40 0.19
CA ASP A 267 3.46 10.34 1.15
C ASP A 267 4.97 10.04 1.17
N PHE A 268 5.80 11.00 0.78
CA PHE A 268 7.25 10.86 0.77
C PHE A 268 7.94 12.04 1.47
N PHE A 269 9.16 11.81 1.91
CA PHE A 269 9.92 12.82 2.64
C PHE A 269 11.39 12.83 2.27
N MET A 270 12.00 13.99 2.40
CA MET A 270 13.43 14.23 2.35
C MET A 270 13.86 14.91 3.65
N ILE A 271 15.00 14.50 4.20
CA ILE A 271 15.67 15.18 5.30
C ILE A 271 16.91 15.85 4.74
N VAL A 272 17.00 17.15 4.96
CA VAL A 272 18.04 18.02 4.43
C VAL A 272 18.65 18.90 5.54
N THR A 273 19.85 19.35 5.36
CA THR A 273 20.47 20.37 6.22
C THR A 273 19.95 21.78 5.85
N GLU A 274 20.19 22.76 6.74
CA GLU A 274 19.83 24.15 6.48
C GLU A 274 20.51 24.70 5.22
N ASP A 275 21.77 24.28 4.95
CA ASP A 275 22.52 24.69 3.78
C ASP A 275 21.97 24.07 2.48
N GLU A 276 21.42 22.85 2.54
CA GLU A 276 20.81 22.17 1.40
C GLU A 276 19.36 22.64 1.13
N LEU A 277 18.71 23.30 2.12
CA LEU A 277 17.29 23.67 2.04
C LEU A 277 16.94 24.54 0.82
N PRO A 278 17.73 25.60 0.45
CA PRO A 278 17.42 26.41 -0.72
C PRO A 278 17.36 25.59 -2.01
N GLN A 279 18.33 24.70 -2.22
CA GLN A 279 18.35 23.82 -3.39
C GLN A 279 17.16 22.83 -3.34
N ALA A 280 16.87 22.25 -2.19
CA ALA A 280 15.76 21.32 -2.02
C ALA A 280 14.40 21.96 -2.32
N LEU A 281 14.22 23.23 -2.03
CA LEU A 281 13.01 24.00 -2.40
C LEU A 281 12.90 24.20 -3.93
N GLN A 282 14.01 24.39 -4.63
CA GLN A 282 14.04 24.43 -6.09
C GLN A 282 13.76 23.07 -6.70
N ASP A 283 14.31 22.00 -6.13
CA ASP A 283 14.11 20.63 -6.60
C ASP A 283 12.64 20.14 -6.49
N ILE A 284 11.81 20.79 -5.66
CA ILE A 284 10.36 20.53 -5.66
C ILE A 284 9.76 20.77 -7.06
N TYR A 285 10.21 21.79 -7.78
CA TYR A 285 9.74 22.04 -9.15
C TYR A 285 10.18 20.93 -10.10
N ALA A 286 11.40 20.42 -9.98
CA ALA A 286 11.86 19.28 -10.77
C ALA A 286 11.06 18.01 -10.44
N ILE A 287 10.68 17.80 -9.17
CA ILE A 287 9.80 16.69 -8.73
C ILE A 287 8.39 16.87 -9.33
N GLU A 288 7.86 18.09 -9.39
CA GLU A 288 6.56 18.37 -10.01
C GLU A 288 6.57 18.08 -11.52
N GLU A 289 7.63 18.49 -12.23
CA GLU A 289 7.81 18.18 -13.66
C GLU A 289 7.87 16.65 -13.88
N PHE A 290 8.71 15.96 -13.11
CA PHE A 290 8.83 14.53 -13.22
C PHE A 290 7.51 13.80 -12.94
N LEU A 291 6.72 14.25 -11.96
CA LEU A 291 5.39 13.71 -11.71
C LEU A 291 4.44 13.96 -12.89
N ARG A 292 4.55 15.11 -13.59
CA ARG A 292 3.74 15.39 -14.81
C ARG A 292 4.11 14.44 -15.96
N GLU A 293 5.39 14.09 -16.10
CA GLU A 293 5.81 13.05 -17.07
C GLU A 293 5.18 11.68 -16.75
N LEU A 294 4.94 11.40 -15.46
CA LEU A 294 4.21 10.22 -15.01
C LEU A 294 2.67 10.40 -15.04
N ASP A 295 2.16 11.50 -15.62
CA ASP A 295 0.72 11.83 -15.61
C ASP A 295 0.11 11.90 -14.18
N LEU A 296 0.92 12.34 -13.22
CA LEU A 296 0.58 12.54 -11.81
C LEU A 296 0.78 14.02 -11.40
N THR A 297 0.20 14.40 -10.27
CA THR A 297 0.28 15.78 -9.76
C THR A 297 0.72 15.76 -8.30
N LEU A 298 1.68 16.64 -7.96
CA LEU A 298 2.03 16.88 -6.57
C LEU A 298 0.89 17.64 -5.87
N HIS A 299 0.54 17.24 -4.65
CA HIS A 299 -0.57 17.88 -3.92
C HIS A 299 -0.23 19.32 -3.54
N PRO A 300 -0.99 20.34 -4.02
CA PRO A 300 -0.58 21.74 -3.88
C PRO A 300 -0.54 22.24 -2.44
N GLN A 301 -1.38 21.67 -1.56
CA GLN A 301 -1.53 22.13 -0.17
C GLN A 301 -0.87 21.22 0.86
N LYS A 302 -0.50 19.99 0.50
CA LYS A 302 0.15 19.04 1.43
C LYS A 302 1.67 19.10 1.30
N ARG A 303 2.21 20.27 1.55
CA ARG A 303 3.65 20.52 1.62
C ARG A 303 4.01 20.85 3.06
N TYR A 304 4.74 19.97 3.70
CA TYR A 304 5.17 20.17 5.09
C TYR A 304 6.68 20.38 5.10
N ILE A 305 7.11 21.62 5.39
CA ILE A 305 8.51 22.03 5.38
C ILE A 305 8.79 22.70 6.71
N GLN A 306 9.56 22.04 7.58
CA GLN A 306 9.85 22.55 8.93
C GLN A 306 11.18 22.01 9.47
N PRO A 307 11.81 22.71 10.46
CA PRO A 307 12.89 22.13 11.24
C PRO A 307 12.41 20.86 11.98
N VAL A 308 13.25 19.84 11.99
CA VAL A 308 12.91 18.56 12.65
C VAL A 308 12.77 18.69 14.17
N SER A 309 13.34 19.73 14.77
CA SER A 309 13.21 20.03 16.19
C SER A 309 11.76 20.29 16.63
N LYS A 310 10.87 20.72 15.71
CA LYS A 310 9.41 20.90 15.95
C LYS A 310 8.64 19.58 15.97
N GLY A 311 9.28 18.45 15.62
CA GLY A 311 8.67 17.13 15.53
C GLY A 311 7.87 16.92 14.23
N VAL A 312 8.15 15.82 13.56
CA VAL A 312 7.60 15.47 12.23
C VAL A 312 6.43 14.51 12.37
N PRO A 313 5.21 14.86 11.92
CA PRO A 313 4.09 13.94 11.89
C PRO A 313 4.34 12.86 10.80
N CYS A 314 4.28 11.59 11.18
CA CYS A 314 4.52 10.46 10.29
C CYS A 314 3.71 9.24 10.74
N LEU A 315 2.79 8.77 9.92
CA LEU A 315 2.08 7.48 10.06
C LEU A 315 1.53 7.20 11.48
N GLY A 316 0.87 8.17 12.08
CA GLY A 316 0.30 8.05 13.43
C GLY A 316 1.26 8.31 14.59
N ALA A 317 2.51 8.65 14.28
CA ALA A 317 3.51 9.08 15.26
C ALA A 317 3.96 10.53 15.01
N ARG A 318 4.57 11.14 16.02
CA ARG A 318 5.34 12.38 15.91
C ARG A 318 6.79 12.08 16.27
N VAL A 319 7.66 12.28 15.29
CA VAL A 319 9.08 11.92 15.36
C VAL A 319 9.91 13.15 15.67
N TYR A 320 10.72 13.08 16.69
CA TYR A 320 11.71 14.09 17.06
C TYR A 320 13.12 13.48 16.98
N PRO A 321 14.17 14.26 16.83
CA PRO A 321 15.51 13.77 17.09
C PRO A 321 15.59 13.15 18.50
N GLY A 322 15.97 11.85 18.55
CA GLY A 322 16.10 11.11 19.81
C GLY A 322 14.82 10.51 20.41
N ARG A 323 13.61 10.83 19.91
CA ARG A 323 12.38 10.24 20.45
C ARG A 323 11.25 10.11 19.42
N ILE A 324 10.41 9.11 19.62
CA ILE A 324 9.17 8.90 18.84
C ILE A 324 8.02 8.88 19.84
N VAL A 325 6.96 9.66 19.59
CA VAL A 325 5.76 9.69 20.43
C VAL A 325 4.52 9.45 19.56
N ALA A 326 3.43 8.98 20.16
CA ALA A 326 2.15 8.86 19.45
C ALA A 326 1.64 10.23 19.00
N ASP A 327 1.06 10.31 17.82
CA ASP A 327 0.40 11.54 17.35
C ASP A 327 -0.83 11.84 18.23
N ARG A 328 -1.10 13.13 18.43
CA ARG A 328 -2.21 13.58 19.29
C ARG A 328 -3.56 12.97 18.89
N ARG A 329 -3.80 12.82 17.59
CA ARG A 329 -5.03 12.19 17.10
C ARG A 329 -5.15 10.75 17.57
N ILE A 330 -4.08 9.97 17.51
CA ILE A 330 -4.06 8.57 17.96
C ILE A 330 -4.31 8.50 19.47
N VAL A 331 -3.68 9.39 20.25
CA VAL A 331 -3.89 9.46 21.71
C VAL A 331 -5.35 9.78 22.05
N ASN A 332 -5.94 10.77 21.38
CA ASN A 332 -7.35 11.16 21.59
C ASN A 332 -8.31 10.04 21.19
N ASN A 333 -8.08 9.38 20.06
CA ASN A 333 -8.90 8.27 19.60
C ASN A 333 -8.78 7.07 20.55
N PHE A 334 -7.59 6.81 21.09
CA PHE A 334 -7.40 5.75 22.08
C PHE A 334 -8.14 6.06 23.38
N LEU A 335 -8.04 7.27 23.89
CA LEU A 335 -8.80 7.70 25.07
C LEU A 335 -10.31 7.55 24.85
N TRP A 336 -10.81 8.00 23.70
CA TRP A 336 -12.22 7.87 23.32
C TRP A 336 -12.66 6.39 23.26
N ALA A 337 -11.83 5.51 22.69
CA ALA A 337 -12.10 4.08 22.64
C ALA A 337 -12.10 3.46 24.04
N ALA A 338 -11.14 3.83 24.89
CA ALA A 338 -11.03 3.33 26.26
C ALA A 338 -12.25 3.75 27.12
N GLN A 339 -12.74 4.99 26.98
CA GLN A 339 -13.93 5.47 27.66
C GLN A 339 -15.22 4.75 27.27
N ARG A 340 -15.28 4.16 26.07
CA ARG A 340 -16.43 3.45 25.52
C ARG A 340 -16.30 1.93 25.56
N PHE A 341 -15.19 1.42 25.99
CA PHE A 341 -14.99 -0.02 26.11
C PHE A 341 -16.02 -0.62 27.09
N GLY A 342 -16.71 -1.67 26.66
CA GLY A 342 -17.77 -2.32 27.45
C GLY A 342 -19.14 -1.61 27.38
N HIS A 343 -19.24 -0.47 26.69
CA HIS A 343 -20.48 0.33 26.58
C HIS A 343 -20.93 0.51 25.13
N PHE A 344 -21.04 -0.51 24.31
CA PHE A 344 -21.78 -0.55 23.02
C PHE A 344 -20.97 -0.82 21.74
N ASP A 345 -19.86 -0.15 21.41
CA ASP A 345 -19.33 -0.27 20.03
C ASP A 345 -17.82 -0.50 19.94
N VAL A 346 -17.14 -0.65 21.07
CA VAL A 346 -15.70 -0.85 21.09
C VAL A 346 -15.38 -2.22 21.64
N ASP A 347 -14.91 -3.11 20.76
CA ASP A 347 -14.44 -4.44 21.15
C ASP A 347 -12.97 -4.42 21.66
N GLU A 348 -12.55 -5.52 22.26
CA GLU A 348 -11.18 -5.70 22.77
C GLU A 348 -10.12 -5.52 21.67
N GLY A 349 -10.41 -5.93 20.43
CA GLY A 349 -9.51 -5.80 19.29
C GLY A 349 -9.12 -4.37 19.00
N VAL A 350 -10.03 -3.40 19.19
CA VAL A 350 -9.75 -1.97 19.02
C VAL A 350 -8.73 -1.50 20.07
N ILE A 351 -8.94 -1.86 21.36
CA ILE A 351 -8.01 -1.52 22.45
C ILE A 351 -6.63 -2.15 22.21
N LEU A 352 -6.59 -3.44 21.87
CA LEU A 352 -5.35 -4.15 21.58
C LEU A 352 -4.60 -3.54 20.38
N SER A 353 -5.31 -3.03 19.36
CA SER A 353 -4.72 -2.33 18.23
C SER A 353 -4.00 -1.05 18.67
N TYR A 354 -4.63 -0.22 19.54
CA TYR A 354 -3.98 0.97 20.09
C TYR A 354 -2.77 0.61 20.95
N LEU A 355 -2.90 -0.38 21.84
CA LEU A 355 -1.79 -0.87 22.66
C LEU A 355 -0.63 -1.38 21.80
N GLY A 356 -0.94 -2.12 20.74
CA GLY A 356 0.04 -2.54 19.74
C GLY A 356 0.80 -1.37 19.12
N HIS A 357 0.10 -0.29 18.75
CA HIS A 357 0.74 0.94 18.25
C HIS A 357 1.62 1.60 19.32
N MET A 358 1.14 1.71 20.55
CA MET A 358 1.86 2.36 21.66
C MET A 358 3.18 1.66 22.03
N LYS A 359 3.32 0.35 21.78
CA LYS A 359 4.59 -0.38 21.95
C LYS A 359 5.70 0.09 21.01
N HIS A 360 5.36 0.66 19.85
CA HIS A 360 6.32 1.10 18.86
C HIS A 360 6.73 2.58 18.97
N VAL A 361 6.10 3.31 19.88
CA VAL A 361 6.38 4.70 20.22
C VAL A 361 6.69 4.80 21.71
N ASN A 362 7.12 5.95 22.22
CA ASN A 362 7.34 6.13 23.65
C ASN A 362 6.00 6.28 24.39
N GLY A 363 5.13 5.26 24.25
CA GLY A 363 3.72 5.32 24.62
C GLY A 363 3.40 4.94 26.06
N LYS A 364 4.33 4.36 26.85
CA LYS A 364 4.07 3.82 28.20
C LYS A 364 3.37 4.83 29.12
N ARG A 365 3.92 6.05 29.25
CA ARG A 365 3.32 7.10 30.09
C ARG A 365 1.96 7.57 29.57
N THR A 366 1.75 7.53 28.26
CA THR A 366 0.47 7.91 27.63
C THR A 366 -0.59 6.85 27.92
N CYS A 367 -0.26 5.56 27.81
CA CYS A 367 -1.15 4.47 28.19
C CYS A 367 -1.55 4.57 29.66
N GLN A 368 -0.57 4.76 30.57
CA GLN A 368 -0.85 4.92 32.00
C GLN A 368 -1.86 6.04 32.22
N LYS A 369 -1.64 7.24 31.67
CA LYS A 369 -2.56 8.37 31.83
C LYS A 369 -3.96 8.08 31.30
N ILE A 370 -4.09 7.35 30.17
CA ILE A 370 -5.39 6.97 29.62
C ILE A 370 -6.10 6.00 30.57
N PHE A 371 -5.39 5.00 31.09
CA PHE A 371 -5.97 4.01 32.00
C PHE A 371 -6.36 4.62 33.35
N ASP A 372 -5.52 5.51 33.91
CA ASP A 372 -5.87 6.27 35.13
C ASP A 372 -7.16 7.08 34.92
N GLN A 373 -7.37 7.67 33.73
CA GLN A 373 -8.59 8.44 33.43
C GLN A 373 -9.86 7.60 33.28
N VAL A 374 -9.73 6.33 32.91
CA VAL A 374 -10.89 5.41 32.74
C VAL A 374 -11.01 4.43 33.91
N GLY A 375 -10.16 4.54 34.95
CA GLY A 375 -10.21 3.69 36.11
C GLY A 375 -9.77 2.25 35.88
N TRP A 376 -8.88 2.00 34.91
CA TRP A 376 -8.35 0.69 34.65
C TRP A 376 -6.99 0.45 35.28
N ASP A 377 -6.79 -0.73 35.86
CA ASP A 377 -5.48 -1.14 36.34
C ASP A 377 -4.56 -1.45 35.16
N TRP A 378 -3.41 -0.78 35.13
CA TRP A 378 -2.37 -1.01 34.16
C TRP A 378 -1.31 -1.97 34.70
N VAL A 379 -1.36 -3.22 34.25
CA VAL A 379 -0.29 -4.20 34.51
C VAL A 379 0.55 -4.31 33.24
N TYR A 380 1.82 -3.89 33.33
CA TYR A 380 2.77 -3.93 32.20
C TYR A 380 3.62 -5.18 32.30
#